data_b3547be0bf3c28d84ac6d135216f4ab4
#
_entry.id   b3547be0bf3c28d84ac6d135216f4ab4
#
_cell.length_a   1.000
_cell.length_b   1.000
_cell.length_c   1.000
_cell.angle_alpha   90.00
_cell.angle_beta   90.00
_cell.angle_gamma   90.00
#
_symmetry.space_group_name_H-M   'P 1'
#
loop_
_entity.id
_entity.type
_entity.pdbx_description
1 polymer ?
#
loop_
_entity_poly.entity_id
_entity_poly.type
_entity_poly.pdbx_seq_one_letter_code
_entity_poly.pdbx_strand_id
1 'polypeptide(L)'
;SDVYKRQGAHDVYVFGDFNNWQRTEIRMQRDAHGVWSAFFPEAMYRDRLRHGSLYKLHVHGDNGWKDRIPAYATRVVQDEATKNYTAQFWAPEPFDWQGDAFDASKNGSLMIYEAHVGMAQEKEGVGTYREFTEKILPIIKKDGYNAVQLMAIAEHPYYGSFGYHVSSFFAPASRCGTPEELKELVRRAHELGLAVIMDLVHAHYVRNLNEGINELDGTDHHYSLPGKAGYQPYWDSKLFDYGKDEVQHFLLSNVKYWLDEFHFDGYRFDGVTSMIYHHHGYVDFD
;
A
#
# COMPACT_ATOMS: atom_id res chain seq x y z
N SER A 1 6.10 2.45 13.99
CA SER A 1 7.28 1.58 14.20
C SER A 1 7.14 0.40 13.28
N ASP A 2 8.01 0.31 12.27
CA ASP A 2 8.04 -0.84 11.37
C ASP A 2 8.57 -2.05 12.15
N VAL A 3 7.71 -3.05 12.34
CA VAL A 3 8.03 -4.26 13.07
C VAL A 3 8.64 -5.28 12.11
N TYR A 4 9.93 -5.54 12.27
CA TYR A 4 10.64 -6.55 11.50
C TYR A 4 11.11 -7.66 12.43
N LYS A 5 10.50 -8.84 12.39
CA LYS A 5 10.95 -10.01 13.14
C LYS A 5 11.75 -10.95 12.24
N ARG A 6 12.91 -11.42 12.71
CA ARG A 6 13.82 -12.38 12.06
C ARG A 6 14.31 -11.94 10.67
N GLN A 7 15.21 -10.97 10.67
CA GLN A 7 15.69 -10.37 9.45
C GLN A 7 17.12 -10.75 9.13
N GLY A 8 17.38 -10.83 7.81
CA GLY A 8 18.71 -10.81 7.24
C GLY A 8 19.40 -9.44 7.34
N ALA A 9 18.70 -8.40 7.79
CA ALA A 9 19.32 -7.09 7.98
C ALA A 9 20.32 -7.08 9.13
N HIS A 10 21.55 -6.73 8.81
CA HIS A 10 22.67 -6.61 9.77
C HIS A 10 22.76 -5.22 10.38
N ASP A 11 22.33 -4.19 9.63
CA ASP A 11 22.30 -2.81 10.08
C ASP A 11 21.24 -2.00 9.32
N VAL A 12 20.60 -1.04 9.99
CA VAL A 12 19.59 -0.18 9.40
C VAL A 12 19.76 1.26 9.88
N TYR A 13 19.74 2.20 8.96
CA TYR A 13 19.70 3.64 9.22
C TYR A 13 18.44 4.23 8.62
N VAL A 14 17.94 5.31 9.22
CA VAL A 14 16.87 6.12 8.64
C VAL A 14 17.43 7.47 8.21
N PHE A 15 17.06 7.93 7.03
CA PHE A 15 17.59 9.16 6.46
C PHE A 15 16.55 9.82 5.55
N GLY A 16 16.66 11.13 5.38
CA GLY A 16 15.72 11.90 4.60
C GLY A 16 15.96 13.41 4.73
N ASP A 17 14.93 14.20 4.46
CA ASP A 17 14.99 15.66 4.52
C ASP A 17 15.46 16.17 5.89
N PHE A 18 15.08 15.50 6.96
CA PHE A 18 15.36 15.87 8.34
C PHE A 18 16.85 15.77 8.73
N ASN A 19 17.67 15.10 7.92
CA ASN A 19 19.12 14.97 8.14
C ASN A 19 19.94 15.20 6.86
N ASN A 20 19.41 15.98 5.91
CA ASN A 20 20.05 16.29 4.63
C ASN A 20 20.49 15.03 3.86
N TRP A 21 19.69 13.97 3.94
CA TRP A 21 19.91 12.70 3.24
C TRP A 21 21.21 11.98 3.62
N GLN A 22 21.71 12.21 4.85
CA GLN A 22 22.92 11.55 5.38
C GLN A 22 22.59 10.11 5.80
N ARG A 23 23.00 9.13 4.97
CA ARG A 23 22.59 7.71 5.10
C ARG A 23 23.00 7.05 6.40
N THR A 24 24.11 7.44 7.01
CA THR A 24 24.73 6.75 8.15
C THR A 24 24.69 7.54 9.45
N GLU A 25 23.91 8.62 9.51
CA GLU A 25 23.84 9.48 10.69
C GLU A 25 22.92 8.91 11.77
N ILE A 26 21.71 8.44 11.39
CA ILE A 26 20.69 8.00 12.35
C ILE A 26 20.53 6.49 12.27
N ARG A 27 21.30 5.80 13.09
CA ARG A 27 21.25 4.34 13.22
C ARG A 27 20.03 3.92 13.99
N MET A 28 19.28 2.94 13.48
CA MET A 28 18.19 2.32 14.20
C MET A 28 18.71 1.29 15.22
N GLN A 29 17.94 1.05 16.25
CA GLN A 29 18.26 0.07 17.30
C GLN A 29 17.45 -1.20 17.06
N ARG A 30 18.11 -2.35 17.10
CA ARG A 30 17.49 -3.65 17.00
C ARG A 30 17.18 -4.21 18.38
N ASP A 31 15.94 -4.61 18.62
CA ASP A 31 15.56 -5.30 19.85
C ASP A 31 15.81 -6.82 19.81
N ALA A 32 15.50 -7.51 20.90
CA ALA A 32 15.65 -8.95 21.03
C ALA A 32 14.72 -9.76 20.10
N HIS A 33 13.69 -9.13 19.53
CA HIS A 33 12.74 -9.73 18.60
C HIS A 33 13.08 -9.44 17.14
N GLY A 34 14.18 -8.71 16.89
CA GLY A 34 14.61 -8.34 15.55
C GLY A 34 13.92 -7.11 14.99
N VAL A 35 13.24 -6.33 15.83
CA VAL A 35 12.60 -5.08 15.44
C VAL A 35 13.61 -3.95 15.44
N TRP A 36 13.67 -3.23 14.33
CA TRP A 36 14.49 -2.02 14.23
C TRP A 36 13.65 -0.79 14.52
N SER A 37 14.13 0.08 15.38
CA SER A 37 13.44 1.31 15.77
C SER A 37 14.41 2.50 15.86
N ALA A 38 13.88 3.70 15.57
CA ALA A 38 14.54 4.96 15.83
C ALA A 38 13.57 5.89 16.56
N PHE A 39 14.10 6.61 17.55
CA PHE A 39 13.33 7.60 18.27
C PHE A 39 13.77 9.01 17.86
N PHE A 40 12.81 9.84 17.49
CA PHE A 40 13.01 11.23 17.12
C PHE A 40 12.49 12.15 18.21
N PRO A 41 13.35 12.65 19.11
CA PRO A 41 12.91 13.58 20.15
C PRO A 41 12.30 14.84 19.53
N GLU A 42 11.08 15.18 19.93
CA GLU A 42 10.35 16.32 19.37
C GLU A 42 11.16 17.62 19.46
N ALA A 43 11.82 17.86 20.59
CA ALA A 43 12.65 19.04 20.79
C ALA A 43 13.78 19.20 19.75
N MET A 44 14.25 18.10 19.16
CA MET A 44 15.34 18.12 18.18
C MET A 44 14.85 18.09 16.74
N TYR A 45 13.69 17.49 16.48
CA TYR A 45 13.21 17.19 15.15
C TYR A 45 11.93 17.92 14.74
N ARG A 46 11.25 18.65 15.63
CA ARG A 46 10.01 19.39 15.32
C ARG A 46 10.12 20.23 14.05
N ASP A 47 11.26 20.91 13.87
CA ASP A 47 11.49 21.77 12.72
C ASP A 47 12.15 21.07 11.51
N ARG A 48 12.57 19.84 11.68
CA ARG A 48 13.25 19.04 10.65
C ARG A 48 12.36 17.95 10.06
N LEU A 49 11.67 17.18 10.91
CA LEU A 49 10.73 16.13 10.49
C LEU A 49 9.32 16.70 10.54
N ARG A 50 8.86 17.19 9.40
CA ARG A 50 7.56 17.83 9.24
C ARG A 50 6.64 16.96 8.38
N HIS A 51 5.33 17.21 8.47
CA HIS A 51 4.39 16.69 7.50
C HIS A 51 4.89 16.96 6.07
N GLY A 52 4.94 15.92 5.24
CA GLY A 52 5.48 15.99 3.88
C GLY A 52 6.97 15.69 3.74
N SER A 53 7.75 15.59 4.83
CA SER A 53 9.17 15.24 4.76
C SER A 53 9.39 13.87 4.11
N LEU A 54 10.34 13.79 3.19
CA LEU A 54 10.70 12.55 2.50
C LEU A 54 11.75 11.77 3.29
N TYR A 55 11.64 10.44 3.25
CA TYR A 55 12.60 9.57 3.93
C TYR A 55 12.70 8.17 3.32
N LYS A 56 13.82 7.51 3.60
CA LYS A 56 14.10 6.10 3.27
C LYS A 56 14.83 5.42 4.43
N LEU A 57 14.93 4.11 4.33
CA LEU A 57 15.82 3.29 5.13
C LEU A 57 17.07 2.95 4.31
N HIS A 58 18.23 2.98 4.94
CA HIS A 58 19.48 2.46 4.39
C HIS A 58 19.78 1.15 5.09
N VAL A 59 19.57 0.04 4.39
CA VAL A 59 19.59 -1.32 4.95
C VAL A 59 20.83 -2.05 4.48
N HIS A 60 21.57 -2.65 5.41
CA HIS A 60 22.65 -3.58 5.15
C HIS A 60 22.14 -5.01 5.35
N GLY A 61 22.13 -5.78 4.30
CA GLY A 61 21.79 -7.20 4.30
C GLY A 61 22.84 -8.03 3.59
N ASP A 62 22.56 -9.30 3.33
CA ASP A 62 23.49 -10.25 2.68
C ASP A 62 23.90 -9.79 1.26
N ASN A 63 23.04 -9.02 0.59
CA ASN A 63 23.28 -8.44 -0.73
C ASN A 63 23.88 -7.01 -0.68
N GLY A 64 24.44 -6.59 0.47
CA GLY A 64 25.06 -5.29 0.70
C GLY A 64 24.08 -4.19 1.09
N TRP A 65 24.52 -2.94 0.93
CA TRP A 65 23.72 -1.76 1.27
C TRP A 65 22.70 -1.40 0.18
N LYS A 66 21.47 -1.15 0.60
CA LYS A 66 20.36 -0.73 -0.28
C LYS A 66 19.51 0.34 0.38
N ASP A 67 19.04 1.32 -0.42
CA ASP A 67 18.04 2.28 0.03
C ASP A 67 16.66 1.68 -0.18
N ARG A 68 15.81 1.67 0.86
CA ARG A 68 14.52 0.96 0.88
C ARG A 68 13.39 1.88 1.34
N ILE A 69 12.20 1.62 0.82
CA ILE A 69 10.95 2.22 1.34
C ILE A 69 10.47 1.34 2.48
N PRO A 70 10.08 1.91 3.65
CA PRO A 70 9.51 1.12 4.74
C PRO A 70 8.25 0.37 4.31
N ALA A 71 8.10 -0.90 4.70
CA ALA A 71 6.98 -1.74 4.30
C ALA A 71 5.61 -1.22 4.77
N TYR A 72 5.57 -0.52 5.90
CA TYR A 72 4.37 0.07 6.49
C TYR A 72 4.23 1.58 6.19
N ALA A 73 4.93 2.10 5.18
CA ALA A 73 4.76 3.49 4.78
C ALA A 73 3.33 3.75 4.31
N THR A 74 2.67 4.71 4.95
CA THR A 74 1.27 5.09 4.66
C THR A 74 1.14 6.12 3.55
N ARG A 75 2.26 6.72 3.14
CA ARG A 75 2.36 7.62 2.00
C ARG A 75 3.68 7.38 1.28
N VAL A 76 3.60 7.14 -0.02
CA VAL A 76 4.76 7.00 -0.91
C VAL A 76 4.50 7.86 -2.14
N VAL A 77 5.49 8.63 -2.56
CA VAL A 77 5.36 9.56 -3.67
C VAL A 77 6.45 9.35 -4.70
N GLN A 78 6.14 9.63 -5.97
CA GLN A 78 7.11 9.58 -7.06
C GLN A 78 7.63 10.98 -7.35
N ASP A 79 8.96 11.12 -7.43
CA ASP A 79 9.60 12.32 -7.94
C ASP A 79 9.41 12.41 -9.47
N GLU A 80 8.94 13.56 -9.95
CA GLU A 80 8.61 13.73 -11.36
C GLU A 80 9.83 13.68 -12.29
N ALA A 81 10.96 14.16 -11.83
CA ALA A 81 12.18 14.25 -12.66
C ALA A 81 12.93 12.92 -12.70
N THR A 82 13.12 12.28 -11.55
CA THR A 82 13.90 11.04 -11.43
C THR A 82 13.07 9.79 -11.57
N LYS A 83 11.74 9.89 -11.42
CA LYS A 83 10.78 8.79 -11.33
C LYS A 83 11.00 7.84 -10.14
N ASN A 84 11.87 8.21 -9.20
CA ASN A 84 12.12 7.45 -8.00
C ASN A 84 10.98 7.60 -6.99
N TYR A 85 10.63 6.51 -6.34
CA TYR A 85 9.66 6.50 -5.25
C TYR A 85 10.36 6.71 -3.90
N THR A 86 9.68 7.40 -3.01
CA THR A 86 10.18 7.73 -1.68
C THR A 86 9.03 7.76 -0.68
N ALA A 87 9.24 7.23 0.52
CA ALA A 87 8.29 7.36 1.61
C ALA A 87 8.18 8.82 2.05
N GLN A 88 6.99 9.24 2.41
CA GLN A 88 6.72 10.58 2.90
C GLN A 88 6.12 10.50 4.31
N PHE A 89 6.69 11.25 5.24
CA PHE A 89 6.13 11.38 6.58
C PHE A 89 4.80 12.12 6.49
N TRP A 90 3.72 11.37 6.64
CA TRP A 90 2.37 11.86 6.48
C TRP A 90 1.69 11.91 7.84
N ALA A 91 1.53 13.11 8.38
CA ALA A 91 0.91 13.38 9.67
C ALA A 91 -0.08 14.54 9.51
N PRO A 92 -1.23 14.31 8.86
CA PRO A 92 -2.28 15.30 8.71
C PRO A 92 -3.03 15.50 10.03
N GLU A 93 -3.81 16.56 10.12
CA GLU A 93 -4.88 16.64 11.11
C GLU A 93 -5.87 15.47 10.92
N PRO A 94 -6.51 14.99 11.98
CA PRO A 94 -7.50 13.92 11.88
C PRO A 94 -8.57 14.26 10.84
N PHE A 95 -8.87 13.29 9.95
CA PHE A 95 -9.90 13.49 8.93
C PHE A 95 -11.29 13.55 9.58
N ASP A 96 -12.07 14.59 9.22
CA ASP A 96 -13.44 14.72 9.71
C ASP A 96 -14.40 13.89 8.84
N TRP A 97 -14.83 12.77 9.37
CA TRP A 97 -15.81 11.88 8.75
C TRP A 97 -17.26 12.42 8.81
N GLN A 98 -17.48 13.58 9.44
CA GLN A 98 -18.79 14.24 9.57
C GLN A 98 -19.88 13.32 10.15
N GLY A 99 -19.51 12.43 11.05
CA GLY A 99 -20.41 11.48 11.68
C GLY A 99 -20.86 10.36 10.74
N ASP A 100 -20.06 10.02 9.72
CA ASP A 100 -20.33 8.89 8.83
C ASP A 100 -20.66 7.62 9.63
N ALA A 101 -21.86 7.10 9.44
CA ALA A 101 -22.40 5.90 10.08
C ALA A 101 -23.03 4.98 9.03
N PHE A 102 -22.46 4.97 7.83
CA PHE A 102 -22.93 4.12 6.75
C PHE A 102 -22.85 2.64 7.16
N ASP A 103 -23.84 1.88 6.78
CA ASP A 103 -23.95 0.45 7.07
C ASP A 103 -24.32 -0.30 5.80
N ALA A 104 -23.34 -0.87 5.13
CA ALA A 104 -23.48 -1.60 3.89
C ALA A 104 -24.46 -2.78 3.99
N SER A 105 -24.66 -3.36 5.19
CA SER A 105 -25.60 -4.46 5.41
C SER A 105 -27.04 -4.10 5.11
N LYS A 106 -27.38 -2.80 5.13
CA LYS A 106 -28.72 -2.28 4.82
C LYS A 106 -28.99 -2.14 3.34
N ASN A 107 -27.99 -2.30 2.48
CA ASN A 107 -28.13 -2.14 1.03
C ASN A 107 -28.86 -3.32 0.35
N GLY A 108 -29.11 -4.43 1.06
CA GLY A 108 -29.69 -5.63 0.47
C GLY A 108 -28.74 -6.30 -0.52
N SER A 109 -29.26 -6.74 -1.69
CA SER A 109 -28.41 -7.30 -2.74
C SER A 109 -27.54 -6.23 -3.37
N LEU A 110 -26.24 -6.48 -3.46
CA LEU A 110 -25.29 -5.54 -4.04
C LEU A 110 -25.39 -5.53 -5.57
N MET A 111 -25.52 -4.33 -6.12
CA MET A 111 -25.28 -4.01 -7.52
C MET A 111 -23.98 -3.22 -7.58
N ILE A 112 -22.90 -3.90 -8.00
CA ILE A 112 -21.54 -3.38 -7.92
C ILE A 112 -21.14 -2.77 -9.26
N TYR A 113 -20.64 -1.54 -9.23
CA TYR A 113 -19.95 -0.91 -10.35
C TYR A 113 -18.44 -0.97 -10.11
N GLU A 114 -17.69 -1.68 -10.96
CA GLU A 114 -16.24 -1.72 -10.90
C GLU A 114 -15.63 -0.57 -11.69
N ALA A 115 -14.67 0.14 -11.10
CA ALA A 115 -14.02 1.28 -11.74
C ALA A 115 -12.55 1.43 -11.33
N HIS A 116 -11.74 1.87 -12.30
CA HIS A 116 -10.38 2.31 -12.07
C HIS A 116 -10.35 3.83 -11.93
N VAL A 117 -9.99 4.36 -10.75
CA VAL A 117 -10.02 5.81 -10.45
C VAL A 117 -9.29 6.63 -11.51
N GLY A 118 -8.08 6.22 -11.87
CA GLY A 118 -7.25 6.95 -12.83
C GLY A 118 -7.75 6.93 -14.27
N MET A 119 -8.64 5.98 -14.64
CA MET A 119 -9.11 5.78 -16.01
C MET A 119 -10.60 6.07 -16.21
N ALA A 120 -11.32 6.37 -15.15
CA ALA A 120 -12.78 6.56 -15.19
C ALA A 120 -13.25 7.85 -15.89
N GLN A 121 -12.34 8.62 -16.47
CA GLN A 121 -12.61 9.91 -17.09
C GLN A 121 -12.14 9.94 -18.53
N GLU A 122 -12.80 10.77 -19.37
CA GLU A 122 -12.47 10.95 -20.78
C GLU A 122 -11.30 11.90 -21.04
N LYS A 123 -10.86 12.67 -20.04
CA LYS A 123 -9.72 13.58 -20.20
C LYS A 123 -8.40 12.80 -20.34
N GLU A 124 -7.43 13.37 -21.02
CA GLU A 124 -6.08 12.84 -21.08
C GLU A 124 -5.41 12.86 -19.70
N GLY A 125 -4.57 11.85 -19.42
CA GLY A 125 -3.82 11.70 -18.18
C GLY A 125 -4.52 10.83 -17.13
N VAL A 126 -4.01 10.89 -15.90
CA VAL A 126 -4.52 10.10 -14.78
C VAL A 126 -5.62 10.88 -14.06
N GLY A 127 -6.78 10.25 -13.86
CA GLY A 127 -7.86 10.78 -13.05
C GLY A 127 -7.49 10.83 -11.56
N THR A 128 -8.09 11.77 -10.84
CA THR A 128 -7.83 11.96 -9.41
C THR A 128 -8.98 11.43 -8.54
N TYR A 129 -8.69 11.15 -7.25
CA TYR A 129 -9.74 10.82 -6.27
C TYR A 129 -10.82 11.88 -6.23
N ARG A 130 -10.44 13.17 -6.24
CA ARG A 130 -11.39 14.31 -6.27
C ARG A 130 -12.29 14.28 -7.49
N GLU A 131 -11.72 14.11 -8.67
CA GLU A 131 -12.51 14.08 -9.91
C GLU A 131 -13.46 12.88 -9.96
N PHE A 132 -13.03 11.72 -9.45
CA PHE A 132 -13.87 10.54 -9.32
C PHE A 132 -15.05 10.82 -8.37
N THR A 133 -14.76 11.43 -7.23
CA THR A 133 -15.76 11.82 -6.24
C THR A 133 -16.81 12.77 -6.83
N GLU A 134 -16.37 13.81 -7.52
CA GLU A 134 -17.26 14.87 -8.02
C GLU A 134 -18.03 14.48 -9.27
N LYS A 135 -17.44 13.68 -10.16
CA LYS A 135 -17.98 13.42 -11.50
C LYS A 135 -18.52 11.99 -11.68
N ILE A 136 -17.87 10.99 -11.09
CA ILE A 136 -18.16 9.58 -11.37
C ILE A 136 -19.13 8.99 -10.35
N LEU A 137 -18.94 9.22 -9.05
CA LEU A 137 -19.86 8.71 -8.02
C LEU A 137 -21.34 9.11 -8.28
N PRO A 138 -21.67 10.36 -8.65
CA PRO A 138 -23.05 10.73 -8.96
C PRO A 138 -23.62 9.96 -10.15
N ILE A 139 -22.82 9.62 -11.16
CA ILE A 139 -23.26 8.83 -12.31
C ILE A 139 -23.56 7.39 -11.86
N ILE A 140 -22.64 6.76 -11.13
CA ILE A 140 -22.81 5.40 -10.58
C ILE A 140 -24.13 5.32 -9.80
N LYS A 141 -24.38 6.29 -8.92
CA LYS A 141 -25.64 6.34 -8.14
C LYS A 141 -26.86 6.53 -9.02
N LYS A 142 -26.80 7.44 -9.98
CA LYS A 142 -27.92 7.72 -10.93
C LYS A 142 -28.27 6.47 -11.74
N ASP A 143 -27.29 5.66 -12.09
CA ASP A 143 -27.48 4.44 -12.88
C ASP A 143 -28.00 3.25 -12.04
N GLY A 144 -28.27 3.48 -10.73
CA GLY A 144 -28.95 2.54 -9.85
C GLY A 144 -28.06 1.57 -9.10
N TYR A 145 -26.73 1.72 -9.18
CA TYR A 145 -25.81 0.93 -8.37
C TYR A 145 -25.88 1.32 -6.89
N ASN A 146 -25.56 0.39 -6.00
CA ASN A 146 -25.50 0.60 -4.54
C ASN A 146 -24.14 0.22 -3.94
N ALA A 147 -23.19 -0.15 -4.78
CA ALA A 147 -21.79 -0.36 -4.39
C ALA A 147 -20.86 0.04 -5.54
N VAL A 148 -19.67 0.54 -5.19
CA VAL A 148 -18.55 0.75 -6.11
C VAL A 148 -17.37 -0.09 -5.66
N GLN A 149 -16.79 -0.85 -6.60
CA GLN A 149 -15.53 -1.57 -6.40
C GLN A 149 -14.42 -0.76 -7.05
N LEU A 150 -13.48 -0.28 -6.24
CA LEU A 150 -12.29 0.40 -6.74
C LEU A 150 -11.24 -0.65 -7.08
N MET A 151 -10.87 -0.74 -8.37
CA MET A 151 -9.73 -1.54 -8.81
C MET A 151 -8.48 -1.11 -8.05
N ALA A 152 -7.55 -2.06 -7.83
CA ALA A 152 -6.39 -1.93 -6.97
C ALA A 152 -5.80 -0.51 -6.88
N ILE A 153 -5.97 0.13 -5.72
CA ILE A 153 -5.56 1.53 -5.47
C ILE A 153 -4.33 1.66 -4.58
N ALA A 154 -3.77 0.55 -4.07
CA ALA A 154 -2.50 0.60 -3.36
C ALA A 154 -1.37 1.09 -4.28
N GLU A 155 -0.33 1.71 -3.71
CA GLU A 155 0.75 2.30 -4.50
C GLU A 155 1.50 1.24 -5.33
N HIS A 156 1.75 1.58 -6.59
CA HIS A 156 2.36 0.70 -7.59
C HIS A 156 3.22 1.50 -8.57
N PRO A 157 4.40 0.99 -8.98
CA PRO A 157 5.32 1.75 -9.83
C PRO A 157 4.88 1.80 -11.29
N TYR A 158 4.24 0.74 -11.79
CA TYR A 158 3.84 0.64 -13.20
C TYR A 158 2.34 0.87 -13.38
N TYR A 159 1.97 2.02 -13.93
CA TYR A 159 0.57 2.40 -14.15
C TYR A 159 -0.19 1.41 -15.04
N GLY A 160 0.46 0.84 -16.04
CA GLY A 160 -0.14 -0.17 -16.93
C GLY A 160 -0.49 -1.50 -16.25
N SER A 161 -0.11 -1.70 -14.99
CA SER A 161 -0.60 -2.81 -14.17
C SER A 161 -2.00 -2.59 -13.61
N PHE A 162 -2.57 -1.40 -13.79
CA PHE A 162 -3.86 -0.99 -13.22
C PHE A 162 -3.95 -1.12 -11.69
N GLY A 163 -2.80 -1.06 -11.01
CA GLY A 163 -2.69 -1.21 -9.56
C GLY A 163 -2.38 -2.64 -9.08
N TYR A 164 -2.36 -3.63 -9.96
CA TYR A 164 -2.16 -5.04 -9.56
C TYR A 164 -0.69 -5.40 -9.30
N HIS A 165 0.27 -4.55 -9.62
CA HIS A 165 1.68 -4.70 -9.23
C HIS A 165 2.01 -3.83 -8.00
N VAL A 166 1.47 -4.21 -6.86
CA VAL A 166 1.61 -3.45 -5.60
C VAL A 166 3.05 -3.41 -5.13
N SER A 167 3.52 -2.22 -4.78
CA SER A 167 4.83 -1.98 -4.16
C SER A 167 4.72 -1.53 -2.70
N SER A 168 3.69 -0.76 -2.34
CA SER A 168 3.49 -0.25 -0.98
C SER A 168 2.05 -0.48 -0.55
N PHE A 169 1.86 -1.44 0.34
CA PHE A 169 0.55 -2.00 0.70
C PHE A 169 -0.31 -1.05 1.55
N PHE A 170 0.32 -0.17 2.33
CA PHE A 170 -0.35 0.76 3.24
C PHE A 170 -0.51 2.18 2.67
N ALA A 171 -0.02 2.43 1.45
CA ALA A 171 -0.10 3.72 0.80
C ALA A 171 -1.11 3.70 -0.35
N PRO A 172 -2.08 4.61 -0.41
CA PRO A 172 -2.88 4.82 -1.61
C PRO A 172 -2.03 5.40 -2.75
N ALA A 173 -2.39 5.07 -3.99
CA ALA A 173 -1.68 5.51 -5.19
C ALA A 173 -1.57 7.04 -5.25
N SER A 174 -0.35 7.54 -5.09
CA SER A 174 -0.07 8.97 -4.98
C SER A 174 -0.38 9.76 -6.25
N ARG A 175 -0.34 9.10 -7.39
CA ARG A 175 -0.69 9.71 -8.68
C ARG A 175 -2.16 10.08 -8.81
N CYS A 176 -3.04 9.49 -7.99
CA CYS A 176 -4.46 9.81 -7.96
C CYS A 176 -4.81 10.91 -6.94
N GLY A 177 -3.89 11.24 -6.03
CA GLY A 177 -4.12 12.28 -5.02
C GLY A 177 -3.55 11.97 -3.64
N THR A 178 -4.15 12.56 -2.61
CA THR A 178 -3.76 12.37 -1.22
C THR A 178 -4.61 11.31 -0.52
N PRO A 179 -4.15 10.77 0.64
CA PRO A 179 -4.97 9.89 1.46
C PRO A 179 -6.31 10.53 1.88
N GLU A 180 -6.31 11.85 2.20
CA GLU A 180 -7.50 12.59 2.59
C GLU A 180 -8.50 12.69 1.43
N GLU A 181 -8.04 12.84 0.18
CA GLU A 181 -8.91 12.84 -0.99
C GLU A 181 -9.55 11.46 -1.23
N LEU A 182 -8.85 10.37 -0.90
CA LEU A 182 -9.44 9.02 -0.93
C LEU A 182 -10.46 8.83 0.20
N LYS A 183 -10.18 9.32 1.42
CA LYS A 183 -11.16 9.32 2.51
C LYS A 183 -12.42 10.10 2.15
N GLU A 184 -12.26 11.26 1.53
CA GLU A 184 -13.38 12.06 1.03
C GLU A 184 -14.19 11.32 -0.04
N LEU A 185 -13.53 10.57 -0.92
CA LEU A 185 -14.20 9.72 -1.90
C LEU A 185 -15.11 8.69 -1.20
N VAL A 186 -14.60 7.99 -0.18
CA VAL A 186 -15.37 7.00 0.57
C VAL A 186 -16.53 7.66 1.32
N ARG A 187 -16.26 8.73 2.06
CA ARG A 187 -17.28 9.50 2.78
C ARG A 187 -18.43 9.95 1.85
N ARG A 188 -18.09 10.49 0.67
CA ARG A 188 -19.08 10.93 -0.32
C ARG A 188 -19.86 9.77 -0.95
N ALA A 189 -19.21 8.63 -1.16
CA ALA A 189 -19.90 7.41 -1.61
C ALA A 189 -20.94 6.97 -0.56
N HIS A 190 -20.60 6.97 0.72
CA HIS A 190 -21.50 6.67 1.83
C HIS A 190 -22.68 7.65 1.89
N GLU A 191 -22.47 8.94 1.73
CA GLU A 191 -23.56 9.93 1.64
C GLU A 191 -24.54 9.65 0.49
N LEU A 192 -24.03 9.11 -0.61
CA LEU A 192 -24.85 8.68 -1.76
C LEU A 192 -25.49 7.30 -1.54
N GLY A 193 -25.24 6.63 -0.43
CA GLY A 193 -25.71 5.28 -0.15
C GLY A 193 -25.02 4.21 -1.02
N LEU A 194 -23.74 4.42 -1.35
CA LEU A 194 -22.88 3.48 -2.07
C LEU A 194 -21.89 2.84 -1.10
N ALA A 195 -21.92 1.51 -0.99
CA ALA A 195 -20.83 0.77 -0.35
C ALA A 195 -19.55 0.89 -1.18
N VAL A 196 -18.39 0.95 -0.53
CA VAL A 196 -17.09 1.03 -1.20
C VAL A 196 -16.27 -0.24 -0.94
N ILE A 197 -16.02 -0.99 -2.00
CA ILE A 197 -15.25 -2.22 -1.98
C ILE A 197 -13.86 -1.95 -2.55
N MET A 198 -12.82 -2.38 -1.83
CA MET A 198 -11.45 -2.28 -2.32
C MET A 198 -11.01 -3.59 -2.97
N ASP A 199 -10.41 -3.50 -4.15
CA ASP A 199 -9.71 -4.63 -4.77
C ASP A 199 -8.34 -4.78 -4.10
N LEU A 200 -8.14 -5.88 -3.38
CA LEU A 200 -7.00 -6.12 -2.52
C LEU A 200 -6.08 -7.20 -3.11
N VAL A 201 -4.84 -6.83 -3.40
CA VAL A 201 -3.85 -7.71 -4.04
C VAL A 201 -2.96 -8.31 -2.96
N HIS A 202 -3.36 -9.45 -2.40
CA HIS A 202 -2.60 -10.21 -1.41
C HIS A 202 -2.01 -11.51 -1.96
N ALA A 203 -2.23 -11.80 -3.24
CA ALA A 203 -1.68 -12.99 -3.91
C ALA A 203 -0.19 -12.84 -4.24
N HIS A 204 0.25 -11.62 -4.53
CA HIS A 204 1.61 -11.36 -4.99
C HIS A 204 2.01 -9.88 -4.78
N TYR A 205 3.28 -9.58 -5.07
CA TYR A 205 3.83 -8.22 -5.03
C TYR A 205 4.95 -8.04 -6.08
N VAL A 206 5.30 -6.79 -6.39
CA VAL A 206 6.32 -6.49 -7.40
C VAL A 206 7.70 -7.04 -7.03
N ARG A 207 8.47 -7.38 -8.05
CA ARG A 207 9.88 -7.78 -7.90
C ARG A 207 10.84 -6.61 -7.73
N ASN A 208 10.36 -5.39 -7.93
CA ASN A 208 11.16 -4.17 -7.83
C ASN A 208 11.86 -4.08 -6.48
N LEU A 209 13.17 -3.87 -6.51
CA LEU A 209 13.97 -3.75 -5.29
C LEU A 209 13.85 -2.35 -4.66
N ASN A 210 13.78 -1.31 -5.49
CA ASN A 210 13.81 0.07 -5.00
C ASN A 210 12.44 0.57 -4.51
N GLU A 211 11.35 0.07 -5.12
CA GLU A 211 9.99 0.54 -4.85
C GLU A 211 9.20 -0.40 -3.93
N GLY A 212 9.50 -1.71 -3.97
CA GLY A 212 8.72 -2.74 -3.29
C GLY A 212 9.38 -3.31 -2.04
N ILE A 213 8.70 -4.33 -1.49
CA ILE A 213 9.15 -5.07 -0.30
C ILE A 213 10.07 -6.26 -0.65
N ASN A 214 10.31 -6.53 -1.94
CA ASN A 214 11.20 -7.61 -2.36
C ASN A 214 12.61 -7.38 -1.84
N GLU A 215 13.21 -8.40 -1.23
CA GLU A 215 14.55 -8.35 -0.61
C GLU A 215 14.73 -7.15 0.36
N LEU A 216 13.69 -6.78 1.09
CA LEU A 216 13.70 -5.61 1.95
C LEU A 216 14.81 -5.67 3.02
N ASP A 217 15.10 -6.85 3.54
CA ASP A 217 16.12 -7.11 4.55
C ASP A 217 17.46 -7.63 3.95
N GLY A 218 17.55 -7.68 2.62
CA GLY A 218 18.71 -8.22 1.90
C GLY A 218 18.61 -9.72 1.61
N THR A 219 17.50 -10.39 1.96
CA THR A 219 17.24 -11.78 1.59
C THR A 219 16.07 -11.88 0.60
N ASP A 220 16.05 -12.93 -0.22
CA ASP A 220 14.97 -13.15 -1.21
C ASP A 220 13.71 -13.80 -0.61
N HIS A 221 13.74 -14.09 0.67
CA HIS A 221 12.72 -14.87 1.37
C HIS A 221 12.13 -14.19 2.62
N HIS A 222 12.28 -12.88 2.76
CA HIS A 222 11.68 -12.15 3.88
C HIS A 222 10.14 -12.30 3.90
N TYR A 223 9.50 -11.95 2.79
CA TYR A 223 8.05 -12.10 2.60
C TYR A 223 7.65 -13.32 1.77
N SER A 224 8.58 -13.92 1.03
CA SER A 224 8.35 -15.00 0.07
C SER A 224 8.97 -16.31 0.50
N LEU A 225 8.61 -17.39 -0.20
CA LEU A 225 9.43 -18.58 -0.27
C LEU A 225 10.74 -18.28 -1.03
N PRO A 226 11.85 -18.98 -0.69
CA PRO A 226 13.13 -18.72 -1.35
C PRO A 226 13.14 -19.17 -2.82
N GLY A 227 13.93 -18.47 -3.63
CA GLY A 227 14.21 -18.83 -5.02
C GLY A 227 12.97 -18.93 -5.91
N LYS A 228 12.92 -19.98 -6.72
CA LYS A 228 11.83 -20.16 -7.69
C LYS A 228 10.45 -20.40 -7.08
N ALA A 229 10.38 -20.99 -5.88
CA ALA A 229 9.11 -21.24 -5.19
C ALA A 229 8.36 -19.95 -4.81
N GLY A 230 9.10 -18.84 -4.60
CA GLY A 230 8.54 -17.53 -4.32
C GLY A 230 8.32 -16.67 -5.57
N TYR A 231 8.37 -17.23 -6.77
CA TYR A 231 8.22 -16.48 -8.02
C TYR A 231 6.98 -16.88 -8.80
N GLN A 232 6.19 -15.90 -9.22
CA GLN A 232 5.01 -16.06 -10.07
C GLN A 232 5.36 -15.70 -11.53
N PRO A 233 5.59 -16.70 -12.41
CA PRO A 233 6.10 -16.45 -13.75
C PRO A 233 5.10 -15.77 -14.69
N TYR A 234 3.79 -16.01 -14.51
CA TYR A 234 2.76 -15.43 -15.38
C TYR A 234 2.56 -13.92 -15.14
N TRP A 235 2.86 -13.45 -13.93
CA TRP A 235 2.69 -12.05 -13.54
C TRP A 235 4.02 -11.34 -13.28
N ASP A 236 5.15 -12.01 -13.49
CA ASP A 236 6.49 -11.49 -13.20
C ASP A 236 6.60 -10.86 -11.81
N SER A 237 6.14 -11.57 -10.79
CA SER A 237 5.98 -11.08 -9.43
C SER A 237 6.46 -12.07 -8.37
N LYS A 238 6.44 -11.66 -7.10
CA LYS A 238 6.79 -12.50 -5.95
C LYS A 238 5.52 -12.98 -5.25
N LEU A 239 5.52 -14.24 -4.81
CA LEU A 239 4.45 -14.84 -4.02
C LEU A 239 4.75 -14.68 -2.53
N PHE A 240 3.73 -14.40 -1.74
CA PHE A 240 3.85 -14.38 -0.29
C PHE A 240 4.01 -15.81 0.28
N ASP A 241 4.82 -15.94 1.33
CA ASP A 241 4.89 -17.16 2.16
C ASP A 241 3.88 -17.07 3.30
N TYR A 242 2.66 -17.51 3.04
CA TYR A 242 1.57 -17.48 4.04
C TYR A 242 1.80 -18.42 5.24
N GLY A 243 2.84 -19.26 5.21
CA GLY A 243 3.25 -20.09 6.33
C GLY A 243 3.99 -19.32 7.43
N LYS A 244 4.38 -18.06 7.17
CA LYS A 244 5.06 -17.21 8.14
C LYS A 244 4.08 -16.37 8.93
N ASP A 245 4.13 -16.44 10.26
CA ASP A 245 3.29 -15.63 11.14
C ASP A 245 3.44 -14.12 10.87
N GLU A 246 4.66 -13.67 10.58
CA GLU A 246 4.95 -12.27 10.29
C GLU A 246 4.33 -11.80 8.97
N VAL A 247 4.29 -12.68 7.96
CA VAL A 247 3.62 -12.39 6.68
C VAL A 247 2.11 -12.34 6.88
N GLN A 248 1.54 -13.29 7.62
CA GLN A 248 0.12 -13.25 7.97
C GLN A 248 -0.22 -11.99 8.76
N HIS A 249 0.61 -11.61 9.75
CA HIS A 249 0.43 -10.38 10.50
C HIS A 249 0.47 -9.13 9.60
N PHE A 250 1.41 -9.09 8.65
CA PHE A 250 1.51 -7.99 7.68
C PHE A 250 0.24 -7.86 6.86
N LEU A 251 -0.24 -8.97 6.28
CA LEU A 251 -1.42 -8.98 5.43
C LEU A 251 -2.71 -8.70 6.22
N LEU A 252 -2.88 -9.26 7.42
CA LEU A 252 -4.04 -9.01 8.28
C LEU A 252 -4.04 -7.55 8.79
N SER A 253 -2.88 -7.01 9.15
CA SER A 253 -2.75 -5.59 9.51
C SER A 253 -3.12 -4.67 8.34
N ASN A 254 -2.80 -5.07 7.13
CA ASN A 254 -3.18 -4.32 5.93
C ASN A 254 -4.69 -4.32 5.71
N VAL A 255 -5.36 -5.47 5.84
CA VAL A 255 -6.83 -5.54 5.81
C VAL A 255 -7.44 -4.61 6.87
N LYS A 256 -6.98 -4.73 8.11
CA LYS A 256 -7.48 -3.88 9.21
C LYS A 256 -7.26 -2.39 8.94
N TYR A 257 -6.09 -2.01 8.42
CA TYR A 257 -5.74 -0.63 8.11
C TYR A 257 -6.71 0.04 7.14
N TRP A 258 -7.05 -0.62 6.04
CA TRP A 258 -7.96 -0.06 5.05
C TRP A 258 -9.40 0.07 5.57
N LEU A 259 -9.84 -0.83 6.46
CA LEU A 259 -11.15 -0.71 7.13
C LEU A 259 -11.15 0.44 8.12
N ASP A 260 -10.16 0.49 9.02
CA ASP A 260 -10.14 1.44 10.14
C ASP A 260 -9.82 2.87 9.67
N GLU A 261 -8.89 3.00 8.71
CA GLU A 261 -8.37 4.31 8.31
C GLU A 261 -9.16 4.94 7.17
N PHE A 262 -9.70 4.12 6.25
CA PHE A 262 -10.39 4.59 5.06
C PHE A 262 -11.88 4.22 5.02
N HIS A 263 -12.39 3.50 6.00
CA HIS A 263 -13.77 3.07 6.09
C HIS A 263 -14.30 2.29 4.88
N PHE A 264 -13.45 1.48 4.23
CA PHE A 264 -13.93 0.57 3.20
C PHE A 264 -14.93 -0.43 3.79
N ASP A 265 -16.00 -0.76 3.07
CA ASP A 265 -17.05 -1.68 3.53
C ASP A 265 -16.72 -3.15 3.29
N GLY A 266 -15.75 -3.43 2.44
CA GLY A 266 -15.37 -4.80 2.12
C GLY A 266 -14.26 -4.88 1.08
N TYR A 267 -13.96 -6.13 0.69
CA TYR A 267 -12.87 -6.43 -0.23
C TYR A 267 -13.28 -7.40 -1.33
N ARG A 268 -12.70 -7.19 -2.50
CA ARG A 268 -12.52 -8.23 -3.50
C ARG A 268 -11.04 -8.63 -3.48
N PHE A 269 -10.73 -9.89 -3.26
CA PHE A 269 -9.35 -10.38 -3.28
C PHE A 269 -8.96 -10.80 -4.69
N ASP A 270 -7.87 -10.21 -5.21
CA ASP A 270 -7.31 -10.60 -6.49
C ASP A 270 -6.47 -11.86 -6.39
N GLY A 271 -6.47 -12.68 -7.47
CA GLY A 271 -5.56 -13.81 -7.61
C GLY A 271 -5.73 -14.93 -6.57
N VAL A 272 -6.94 -15.13 -6.03
CA VAL A 272 -7.24 -16.07 -4.92
C VAL A 272 -6.79 -17.49 -5.23
N THR A 273 -6.87 -17.95 -6.48
CA THR A 273 -6.37 -19.25 -6.91
C THR A 273 -4.89 -19.44 -6.57
N SER A 274 -4.08 -18.37 -6.75
CA SER A 274 -2.66 -18.38 -6.40
C SER A 274 -2.42 -18.43 -4.89
N MET A 275 -3.40 -18.00 -4.07
CA MET A 275 -3.29 -18.01 -2.61
C MET A 275 -3.65 -19.36 -1.99
N ILE A 276 -4.69 -20.04 -2.51
CA ILE A 276 -5.30 -21.21 -1.86
C ILE A 276 -4.81 -22.56 -2.42
N TYR A 277 -4.22 -22.59 -3.61
CA TYR A 277 -3.72 -23.83 -4.20
C TYR A 277 -2.19 -23.91 -4.16
N HIS A 278 -1.64 -25.06 -3.80
CA HIS A 278 -0.19 -25.29 -3.76
C HIS A 278 0.49 -25.11 -5.12
N HIS A 279 -0.23 -25.38 -6.20
CA HIS A 279 0.26 -25.17 -7.56
C HIS A 279 0.01 -23.73 -8.09
N HIS A 280 -0.47 -22.82 -7.26
CA HIS A 280 -0.68 -21.39 -7.57
C HIS A 280 -1.49 -21.11 -8.86
N GLY A 281 -2.31 -22.07 -9.30
CA GLY A 281 -3.08 -21.97 -10.54
C GLY A 281 -2.28 -22.30 -11.81
N TYR A 282 -1.11 -22.94 -11.71
CA TYR A 282 -0.29 -23.34 -12.87
C TYR A 282 -0.73 -24.63 -13.53
N VAL A 283 -1.65 -25.35 -12.93
CA VAL A 283 -2.17 -26.62 -13.44
C VAL A 283 -3.67 -26.46 -13.66
N ASP A 284 -4.17 -27.00 -14.77
CA ASP A 284 -5.61 -27.06 -15.03
C ASP A 284 -6.33 -27.86 -13.93
N PHE A 285 -7.55 -27.43 -13.63
CA PHE A 285 -8.42 -28.17 -12.71
C PHE A 285 -9.08 -29.30 -13.49
N ASP A 286 -8.86 -30.56 -13.04
CA ASP A 286 -9.53 -31.76 -13.58
C ASP A 286 -10.99 -31.85 -13.10
#